data_ae1b68e70e291abaa7682a7a6eb28b99
#
_entry.id   ae1b68e70e291abaa7682a7a6eb28b99
#
_cell.length_a   1.000
_cell.length_b   1.000
_cell.length_c   1.000
_cell.angle_alpha   90.00
_cell.angle_beta   90.00
_cell.angle_gamma   90.00
#
_symmetry.space_group_name_H-M   'P 1'
#
loop_
_entity.id
_entity.type
_entity.pdbx_description
1 polymer ?
#
loop_
_entity_poly.entity_id
_entity_poly.type
_entity_poly.pdbx_seq_one_letter_code
_entity_poly.pdbx_strand_id
1 'polypeptide(L)'
;MNEKENTKMSNYNYWKTPMGRAVIMVRNHKMEDKKHNRGEVNYDAKWVVENILNKPCVHCGETDWHKIGCNRIDNTKPHTKDNVEPCCFKCNLKLNGKDCSKKTYQYTSDKQLIRVYRNLKEASQYTGIPASTIQYNRIKNNITQQGYIWSLKPL
;
A
#
# COMPACT_ATOMS: atom_id res chain seq x y z
N MET A 1 17.44 -26.52 21.03
CA MET A 1 16.57 -25.89 20.01
C MET A 1 15.95 -27.00 19.17
N ASN A 2 14.63 -27.05 19.09
CA ASN A 2 13.90 -28.16 18.47
C ASN A 2 13.94 -28.00 16.93
N GLU A 3 14.02 -29.09 16.16
CA GLU A 3 14.07 -29.04 14.67
C GLU A 3 12.96 -28.18 14.05
N LYS A 4 11.77 -28.15 14.66
CA LYS A 4 10.64 -27.29 14.23
C LYS A 4 10.90 -25.79 14.42
N GLU A 5 11.68 -25.39 15.40
CA GLU A 5 12.06 -23.98 15.62
C GLU A 5 13.15 -23.55 14.65
N ASN A 6 14.07 -24.44 14.34
CA ASN A 6 15.14 -24.19 13.36
C ASN A 6 14.55 -24.04 11.93
N THR A 7 13.56 -24.86 11.58
CA THR A 7 12.85 -24.77 10.28
C THR A 7 12.01 -23.49 10.16
N LYS A 8 11.34 -23.05 11.25
CA LYS A 8 10.60 -21.78 11.25
C LYS A 8 11.51 -20.57 11.11
N MET A 9 12.65 -20.58 11.80
CA MET A 9 13.63 -19.49 11.75
C MET A 9 14.33 -19.41 10.39
N SER A 10 14.65 -20.54 9.77
CA SER A 10 15.19 -20.65 8.41
C SER A 10 14.20 -20.10 7.37
N ASN A 11 12.93 -20.49 7.46
CA ASN A 11 11.87 -19.99 6.58
C ASN A 11 11.65 -18.46 6.74
N TYR A 12 11.64 -17.94 7.97
CA TYR A 12 11.47 -16.52 8.24
C TYR A 12 12.60 -15.67 7.62
N ASN A 13 13.85 -16.14 7.71
CA ASN A 13 14.99 -15.47 7.11
C ASN A 13 14.97 -15.54 5.57
N TYR A 14 14.52 -16.64 5.00
CA TYR A 14 14.36 -16.78 3.56
C TYR A 14 13.42 -15.72 2.96
N TRP A 15 12.27 -15.46 3.60
CA TRP A 15 11.30 -14.47 3.12
C TRP A 15 11.80 -13.02 3.16
N LYS A 16 12.89 -12.77 3.89
CA LYS A 16 13.58 -11.46 3.93
C LYS A 16 14.62 -11.29 2.83
N THR A 17 14.84 -12.29 2.00
CA THR A 17 15.75 -12.21 0.86
C THR A 17 15.04 -11.69 -0.39
N PRO A 18 15.78 -11.14 -1.40
CA PRO A 18 15.18 -10.78 -2.68
C PRO A 18 14.43 -11.94 -3.34
N MET A 19 15.01 -13.17 -3.27
CA MET A 19 14.38 -14.36 -3.82
C MET A 19 13.08 -14.74 -3.11
N GLY A 20 13.08 -14.74 -1.77
CA GLY A 20 11.87 -15.00 -0.99
C GLY A 20 10.76 -14.00 -1.28
N ARG A 21 11.11 -12.71 -1.36
CA ARG A 21 10.18 -11.66 -1.76
C ARG A 21 9.62 -11.89 -3.17
N ALA A 22 10.47 -12.25 -4.13
CA ALA A 22 10.06 -12.52 -5.50
C ALA A 22 9.09 -13.71 -5.61
N VAL A 23 9.30 -14.78 -4.84
CA VAL A 23 8.39 -15.94 -4.77
C VAL A 23 7.00 -15.50 -4.30
N ILE A 24 6.93 -14.68 -3.24
CA ILE A 24 5.66 -14.14 -2.75
C ILE A 24 4.99 -13.27 -3.83
N MET A 25 5.75 -12.40 -4.50
CA MET A 25 5.22 -11.52 -5.55
C MET A 25 4.60 -12.34 -6.69
N VAL A 26 5.32 -13.32 -7.24
CA VAL A 26 4.82 -14.18 -8.33
C VAL A 26 3.55 -14.91 -7.91
N ARG A 27 3.52 -15.46 -6.70
CA ARG A 27 2.32 -16.12 -6.17
C ARG A 27 1.12 -15.16 -6.10
N ASN A 28 1.34 -13.96 -5.57
CA ASN A 28 0.28 -12.96 -5.43
C ASN A 28 -0.22 -12.47 -6.80
N HIS A 29 0.67 -12.27 -7.77
CA HIS A 29 0.30 -11.90 -9.15
C HIS A 29 -0.57 -12.97 -9.80
N LYS A 30 -0.18 -14.26 -9.68
CA LYS A 30 -0.98 -15.40 -10.18
C LYS A 30 -2.37 -15.44 -9.55
N MET A 31 -2.46 -15.23 -8.24
CA MET A 31 -3.75 -15.21 -7.53
C MET A 31 -4.62 -14.02 -7.97
N GLU A 32 -4.02 -12.84 -8.09
CA GLU A 32 -4.73 -11.60 -8.44
C GLU A 32 -5.21 -11.63 -9.90
N ASP A 33 -4.38 -12.10 -10.84
CA ASP A 33 -4.76 -12.20 -12.25
C ASP A 33 -5.85 -13.27 -12.46
N LYS A 34 -5.76 -14.41 -11.76
CA LYS A 34 -6.81 -15.43 -11.76
C LYS A 34 -8.13 -14.88 -11.22
N LYS A 35 -8.09 -14.17 -10.07
CA LYS A 35 -9.27 -13.57 -9.44
C LYS A 35 -10.00 -12.60 -10.39
N HIS A 36 -9.27 -11.86 -11.20
CA HIS A 36 -9.81 -10.86 -12.12
C HIS A 36 -9.90 -11.35 -13.57
N ASN A 37 -9.66 -12.63 -13.82
CA ASN A 37 -9.73 -13.26 -15.15
C ASN A 37 -8.91 -12.53 -16.21
N ARG A 38 -7.66 -12.10 -15.86
CA ARG A 38 -6.79 -11.32 -16.75
C ARG A 38 -5.90 -12.16 -17.64
N GLY A 39 -5.68 -13.43 -17.29
CA GLY A 39 -4.75 -14.33 -17.96
C GLY A 39 -3.64 -14.84 -17.04
N GLU A 40 -2.58 -15.41 -17.60
CA GLU A 40 -1.51 -16.06 -16.85
C GLU A 40 -0.25 -15.21 -16.73
N VAL A 41 0.41 -15.33 -15.57
CA VAL A 41 1.74 -14.75 -15.31
C VAL A 41 2.79 -15.61 -16.02
N ASN A 42 3.63 -14.99 -16.86
CA ASN A 42 4.61 -15.69 -17.70
C ASN A 42 6.07 -15.56 -17.23
N TYR A 43 6.28 -15.26 -15.94
CA TYR A 43 7.61 -15.17 -15.34
C TYR A 43 7.67 -15.89 -13.98
N ASP A 44 8.90 -16.20 -13.55
CA ASP A 44 9.21 -16.83 -12.28
C ASP A 44 9.89 -15.84 -11.30
N ALA A 45 10.23 -16.34 -10.11
CA ALA A 45 10.87 -15.54 -9.08
C ALA A 45 12.28 -15.09 -9.45
N LYS A 46 13.04 -15.92 -10.18
CA LYS A 46 14.39 -15.59 -10.64
C LYS A 46 14.35 -14.39 -11.59
N TRP A 47 13.43 -14.43 -12.55
CA TRP A 47 13.21 -13.31 -13.48
C TRP A 47 12.85 -12.02 -12.75
N VAL A 48 11.96 -12.10 -11.71
CA VAL A 48 11.57 -10.93 -10.89
C VAL A 48 12.77 -10.34 -10.16
N VAL A 49 13.66 -11.15 -9.59
CA VAL A 49 14.88 -10.63 -8.95
C VAL A 49 15.75 -9.87 -9.96
N GLU A 50 16.01 -10.46 -11.13
CA GLU A 50 16.92 -9.93 -12.13
C GLU A 50 16.36 -8.68 -12.85
N ASN A 51 15.07 -8.66 -13.13
CA ASN A 51 14.45 -7.65 -14.00
C ASN A 51 13.60 -6.63 -13.27
N ILE A 52 13.23 -6.88 -12.01
CA ILE A 52 12.41 -5.98 -11.20
C ILE A 52 13.17 -5.52 -9.96
N LEU A 53 13.50 -6.42 -9.02
CA LEU A 53 14.05 -6.03 -7.72
C LEU A 53 15.46 -5.42 -7.82
N ASN A 54 16.29 -5.88 -8.76
CA ASN A 54 17.63 -5.35 -9.01
C ASN A 54 17.65 -4.15 -9.96
N LYS A 55 16.49 -3.59 -10.31
CA LYS A 55 16.38 -2.43 -11.19
C LYS A 55 15.83 -1.23 -10.41
N PRO A 56 16.27 -0.01 -10.77
CA PRO A 56 15.70 1.19 -10.17
C PRO A 56 14.24 1.37 -10.59
N CYS A 57 13.45 2.04 -9.74
CA CYS A 57 12.12 2.48 -10.09
C CYS A 57 12.17 3.37 -11.33
N VAL A 58 11.43 3.03 -12.39
CA VAL A 58 11.43 3.78 -13.67
C VAL A 58 10.91 5.21 -13.54
N HIS A 59 10.18 5.53 -12.47
CA HIS A 59 9.55 6.84 -12.27
C HIS A 59 10.34 7.80 -11.36
N CYS A 60 11.14 7.28 -10.41
CA CYS A 60 11.84 8.14 -9.44
C CYS A 60 13.28 7.72 -9.14
N GLY A 61 13.76 6.61 -9.71
CA GLY A 61 15.13 6.13 -9.52
C GLY A 61 15.39 5.45 -8.17
N GLU A 62 14.38 5.16 -7.33
CA GLU A 62 14.55 4.40 -6.08
C GLU A 62 15.20 3.05 -6.37
N THR A 63 16.26 2.69 -5.63
CA THR A 63 17.05 1.46 -5.84
C THR A 63 16.91 0.44 -4.72
N ASP A 64 16.30 0.82 -3.59
CA ASP A 64 16.09 -0.10 -2.48
C ASP A 64 15.08 -1.18 -2.89
N TRP A 65 15.58 -2.40 -3.10
CA TRP A 65 14.77 -3.53 -3.52
C TRP A 65 13.60 -3.86 -2.57
N HIS A 66 13.70 -3.47 -1.28
CA HIS A 66 12.59 -3.62 -0.33
C HIS A 66 11.39 -2.75 -0.70
N LYS A 67 11.61 -1.67 -1.43
CA LYS A 67 10.58 -0.73 -1.86
C LYS A 67 10.12 -0.96 -3.29
N ILE A 68 10.90 -1.71 -4.10
CA ILE A 68 10.58 -1.99 -5.49
C ILE A 68 9.56 -3.12 -5.59
N GLY A 69 8.63 -2.99 -6.53
CA GLY A 69 7.65 -4.00 -6.91
C GLY A 69 7.37 -3.98 -8.40
N CYS A 70 6.49 -4.86 -8.86
CA CYS A 70 5.99 -4.85 -10.22
C CYS A 70 4.78 -3.90 -10.32
N ASN A 71 4.85 -2.95 -11.24
CA ASN A 71 3.70 -2.20 -11.69
C ASN A 71 3.26 -2.72 -13.07
N ARG A 72 1.98 -2.92 -13.31
CA ARG A 72 1.47 -3.21 -14.65
C ARG A 72 1.38 -1.92 -15.46
N ILE A 73 1.89 -1.95 -16.70
CA ILE A 73 1.80 -0.85 -17.65
C ILE A 73 0.34 -0.67 -18.08
N ASP A 74 -0.31 -1.77 -18.41
CA ASP A 74 -1.74 -1.85 -18.71
C ASP A 74 -2.45 -2.68 -17.62
N ASN A 75 -3.26 -2.01 -16.79
CA ASN A 75 -3.96 -2.63 -15.67
C ASN A 75 -5.08 -3.60 -16.07
N THR A 76 -5.48 -3.63 -17.34
CA THR A 76 -6.49 -4.55 -17.85
C THR A 76 -5.89 -5.91 -18.22
N LYS A 77 -4.58 -5.98 -18.46
CA LYS A 77 -3.84 -7.18 -18.84
C LYS A 77 -3.20 -7.88 -17.65
N PRO A 78 -2.77 -9.15 -17.79
CA PRO A 78 -2.08 -9.89 -16.73
C PRO A 78 -0.69 -9.35 -16.47
N HIS A 79 -0.08 -9.81 -15.38
CA HIS A 79 1.32 -9.59 -15.09
C HIS A 79 2.19 -10.46 -16.01
N THR A 80 2.66 -9.89 -17.10
CA THR A 80 3.56 -10.53 -18.06
C THR A 80 4.87 -9.74 -18.21
N LYS A 81 5.93 -10.37 -18.72
CA LYS A 81 7.26 -9.74 -18.88
C LYS A 81 7.24 -8.44 -19.63
N ASP A 82 6.37 -8.33 -20.61
CA ASP A 82 6.13 -7.14 -21.47
C ASP A 82 5.15 -6.14 -20.88
N ASN A 83 4.40 -6.51 -19.84
CA ASN A 83 3.39 -5.67 -19.19
C ASN A 83 3.74 -5.26 -17.76
N VAL A 84 4.95 -5.52 -17.28
CA VAL A 84 5.39 -5.10 -15.95
C VAL A 84 6.68 -4.30 -16.00
N GLU A 85 6.81 -3.36 -15.07
CA GLU A 85 7.98 -2.52 -14.90
C GLU A 85 8.39 -2.41 -13.43
N PRO A 86 9.68 -2.14 -13.14
CA PRO A 86 10.15 -1.83 -11.78
C PRO A 86 9.53 -0.54 -11.29
N CYS A 87 8.75 -0.60 -10.23
CA CYS A 87 8.10 0.59 -9.67
C CYS A 87 8.10 0.53 -8.14
N CYS A 88 8.54 1.61 -7.49
CA CYS A 88 8.44 1.66 -6.04
C CYS A 88 7.00 1.86 -5.59
N PHE A 89 6.69 1.39 -4.38
CA PHE A 89 5.35 1.47 -3.81
C PHE A 89 4.77 2.91 -3.84
N LYS A 90 5.61 3.92 -3.57
CA LYS A 90 5.21 5.33 -3.59
C LYS A 90 4.76 5.80 -4.97
N CYS A 91 5.50 5.44 -6.02
CA CYS A 91 5.14 5.78 -7.40
C CYS A 91 3.92 5.00 -7.87
N ASN A 92 3.85 3.71 -7.57
CA ASN A 92 2.72 2.86 -7.92
C ASN A 92 1.39 3.38 -7.34
N LEU A 93 1.39 3.85 -6.09
CA LEU A 93 0.21 4.49 -5.50
C LEU A 93 -0.22 5.75 -6.25
N LYS A 94 0.75 6.58 -6.68
CA LYS A 94 0.46 7.80 -7.44
C LYS A 94 -0.12 7.50 -8.81
N LEU A 95 0.47 6.54 -9.53
CA LEU A 95 0.04 6.14 -10.88
C LEU A 95 -1.37 5.57 -10.90
N ASN A 96 -1.72 4.78 -9.88
CA ASN A 96 -3.04 4.17 -9.80
C ASN A 96 -4.13 5.10 -9.27
N GLY A 97 -3.85 6.40 -9.12
CA GLY A 97 -4.81 7.39 -8.62
C GLY A 97 -5.32 7.08 -7.21
N LYS A 98 -4.74 6.07 -6.56
CA LYS A 98 -5.04 5.72 -5.18
C LYS A 98 -4.26 6.67 -4.29
N ASP A 99 -4.78 7.87 -4.12
CA ASP A 99 -4.50 8.59 -2.89
C ASP A 99 -5.07 7.74 -1.76
N CYS A 100 -4.22 6.86 -1.19
CA CYS A 100 -4.57 6.01 -0.06
C CYS A 100 -4.77 6.82 1.22
N SER A 101 -4.58 8.12 1.15
CA SER A 101 -4.93 9.02 2.23
C SER A 101 -6.46 9.14 2.29
N LYS A 102 -7.03 8.49 3.29
CA LYS A 102 -8.47 8.65 3.56
C LYS A 102 -8.73 10.10 3.96
N LYS A 103 -9.47 10.83 3.14
CA LYS A 103 -9.93 12.18 3.47
C LYS A 103 -10.54 12.19 4.87
N THR A 104 -10.32 13.29 5.57
CA THR A 104 -10.83 13.49 6.92
C THR A 104 -11.66 14.77 6.92
N TYR A 105 -12.91 14.63 7.25
CA TYR A 105 -13.89 15.73 7.28
C TYR A 105 -14.07 16.19 8.71
N GLN A 106 -14.01 17.50 8.94
CA GLN A 106 -14.25 18.15 10.23
C GLN A 106 -15.55 18.93 10.18
N TYR A 107 -16.37 18.75 11.19
CA TYR A 107 -17.66 19.42 11.32
C TYR A 107 -17.78 20.05 12.71
N THR A 108 -18.66 21.06 12.81
CA THR A 108 -19.19 21.55 14.09
C THR A 108 -20.07 20.48 14.73
N SER A 109 -20.43 20.68 16.02
CA SER A 109 -21.45 19.87 16.71
C SER A 109 -22.80 19.84 15.97
N ASP A 110 -23.15 20.90 15.23
CA ASP A 110 -24.36 21.02 14.45
C ASP A 110 -24.24 20.49 13.02
N LYS A 111 -23.20 19.66 12.78
CA LYS A 111 -22.91 19.01 11.49
C LYS A 111 -22.65 19.96 10.31
N GLN A 112 -22.24 21.20 10.56
CA GLN A 112 -21.78 22.08 9.51
C GLN A 112 -20.34 21.78 9.16
N LEU A 113 -20.02 21.60 7.87
CA LEU A 113 -18.67 21.31 7.41
C LEU A 113 -17.74 22.50 7.66
N ILE A 114 -16.69 22.26 8.45
CA ILE A 114 -15.63 23.23 8.70
C ILE A 114 -14.55 23.09 7.62
N ARG A 115 -14.03 21.87 7.44
CA ARG A 115 -12.93 21.64 6.51
C ARG A 115 -12.80 20.17 6.10
N VAL A 116 -12.26 19.96 4.90
CA VAL A 116 -11.83 18.64 4.40
C VAL A 116 -10.32 18.62 4.36
N TYR A 117 -9.72 17.65 5.03
CA TYR A 117 -8.28 17.41 5.02
C TYR A 117 -7.97 16.24 4.09
N ARG A 118 -6.83 16.31 3.43
CA ARG A 118 -6.34 15.25 2.54
C ARG A 118 -6.15 13.92 3.27
N ASN A 119 -5.71 13.99 4.55
CA ASN A 119 -5.50 12.81 5.39
C ASN A 119 -5.53 13.16 6.88
N LEU A 120 -5.47 12.15 7.72
CA LEU A 120 -5.47 12.27 9.17
C LEU A 120 -4.27 13.07 9.72
N LYS A 121 -3.09 12.92 9.10
CA LYS A 121 -1.87 13.63 9.50
C LYS A 121 -2.02 15.14 9.29
N GLU A 122 -2.54 15.55 8.13
CA GLU A 122 -2.80 16.95 7.83
C GLU A 122 -3.83 17.55 8.80
N ALA A 123 -4.92 16.82 9.09
CA ALA A 123 -5.91 17.24 10.08
C ALA A 123 -5.28 17.47 11.46
N SER A 124 -4.44 16.55 11.92
CA SER A 124 -3.73 16.65 13.18
C SER A 124 -2.76 17.84 13.22
N GLN A 125 -2.00 18.04 12.15
CA GLN A 125 -1.05 19.16 12.05
C GLN A 125 -1.77 20.52 12.06
N TYR A 126 -2.89 20.62 11.37
CA TYR A 126 -3.64 21.86 11.25
C TYR A 126 -4.41 22.23 12.52
N THR A 127 -4.98 21.24 13.21
CA THR A 127 -5.84 21.48 14.38
C THR A 127 -5.12 21.37 15.73
N GLY A 128 -3.90 20.82 15.74
CA GLY A 128 -3.18 20.51 16.98
C GLY A 128 -3.75 19.28 17.72
N ILE A 129 -4.85 18.68 17.24
CA ILE A 129 -5.47 17.52 17.88
C ILE A 129 -4.66 16.27 17.48
N PRO A 130 -4.24 15.40 18.44
CA PRO A 130 -3.52 14.18 18.12
C PRO A 130 -4.27 13.31 17.10
N ALA A 131 -3.51 12.75 16.13
CA ALA A 131 -4.09 11.91 15.10
C ALA A 131 -4.85 10.69 15.66
N SER A 132 -4.39 10.12 16.77
CA SER A 132 -5.08 9.04 17.48
C SER A 132 -6.46 9.46 18.01
N THR A 133 -6.57 10.66 18.53
CA THR A 133 -7.84 11.25 19.00
C THR A 133 -8.82 11.45 17.86
N ILE A 134 -8.35 12.05 16.74
CA ILE A 134 -9.16 12.23 15.54
C ILE A 134 -9.61 10.86 15.00
N GLN A 135 -8.69 9.89 14.92
CA GLN A 135 -8.97 8.54 14.45
C GLN A 135 -10.04 7.85 15.30
N TYR A 136 -9.91 7.92 16.61
CA TYR A 136 -10.88 7.31 17.54
C TYR A 136 -12.28 7.92 17.36
N ASN A 137 -12.37 9.24 17.36
CA ASN A 137 -13.67 9.92 17.22
C ASN A 137 -14.30 9.70 15.85
N ARG A 138 -13.49 9.62 14.79
CA ARG A 138 -13.93 9.30 13.42
C ARG A 138 -14.54 7.91 13.28
N ILE A 139 -14.04 6.93 14.06
CA ILE A 139 -14.56 5.56 14.07
C ILE A 139 -15.83 5.45 14.94
N LYS A 140 -15.84 6.13 16.07
CA LYS A 140 -16.93 6.06 17.06
C LYS A 140 -18.06 7.05 16.80
N ASN A 141 -17.92 7.95 15.81
CA ASN A 141 -18.84 9.06 15.54
C ASN A 141 -19.12 9.93 16.77
N ASN A 142 -18.13 10.07 17.65
CA ASN A 142 -18.23 10.87 18.86
C ASN A 142 -17.85 12.33 18.59
N ILE A 143 -18.40 13.24 19.40
CA ILE A 143 -17.95 14.62 19.45
C ILE A 143 -16.66 14.69 20.29
N THR A 144 -15.63 15.37 19.80
CA THR A 144 -14.39 15.60 20.56
C THR A 144 -14.62 16.57 21.71
N GLN A 145 -13.69 16.62 22.67
CA GLN A 145 -13.73 17.63 23.76
C GLN A 145 -13.75 19.08 23.25
N GLN A 146 -13.21 19.31 22.03
CA GLN A 146 -13.25 20.62 21.37
C GLN A 146 -14.56 20.87 20.60
N GLY A 147 -15.55 19.98 20.69
CA GLY A 147 -16.85 20.15 20.03
C GLY A 147 -16.87 19.80 18.54
N TYR A 148 -15.89 19.06 18.03
CA TYR A 148 -15.84 18.69 16.61
C TYR A 148 -16.33 17.26 16.36
N ILE A 149 -17.02 17.08 15.24
CA ILE A 149 -17.34 15.76 14.66
C ILE A 149 -16.34 15.48 13.54
N TRP A 150 -15.83 14.27 13.50
CA TRP A 150 -14.89 13.80 12.48
C TRP A 150 -15.51 12.66 11.66
N SER A 151 -15.33 12.67 10.35
CA SER A 151 -15.87 11.65 9.45
C SER A 151 -14.90 11.26 8.35
N LEU A 152 -15.08 10.05 7.79
CA LEU A 152 -14.40 9.54 6.59
C LEU A 152 -15.11 9.92 5.29
N LYS A 153 -16.38 10.31 5.40
CA LYS A 153 -17.25 10.64 4.28
C LYS A 153 -18.00 11.93 4.61
N PRO A 154 -18.54 12.62 3.62
CA PRO A 154 -19.51 13.71 3.87
C PRO A 154 -20.66 13.20 4.75
N LEU A 155 -21.09 14.02 5.72
CA LEU A 155 -22.27 13.77 6.57
C LEU A 155 -23.54 14.23 5.88
#